data_2634c7280270cfff706d95ba9f916d6d
#
_entry.id   2634c7280270cfff706d95ba9f916d6d
#
_cell.length_a   1.000
_cell.length_b   1.000
_cell.length_c   1.000
_cell.angle_alpha   90.00
_cell.angle_beta   90.00
_cell.angle_gamma   90.00
#
_symmetry.space_group_name_H-M   'P 1'
#
loop_
_entity.id
_entity.type
_entity.pdbx_description
1 polymer ?
#
loop_
_entity_poly.entity_id
_entity_poly.type
_entity_poly.pdbx_seq_one_letter_code
_entity_poly.pdbx_strand_id
1 'polypeptide(L)'
;MTFPDPSTVRIDGPWRHCDVRANGIRFHAVEAGPSDTDAPLVVLLHGFADFWWTWRHQLTALADAGYRTVALDLRGYGDTDKPPRGYDGWTLAGDVAGLIRALGHTDAALVGHAEGGLVCWATAVLHPRLVRSIALLASPHPIALKRAVIRSRPQRSALLPSFLACQLPWRPERRLIRDGGAAVEQLLRDRTASTGLMADGEFDEVVARNRSAIQIPGAAHCGLEYQRWAFRSQWRPDGRRFMSAMDRVLQIPVLQIHGDADPYVLRSTLQADTRWAPHRHLHTVPGAGHYPQWERHQDVTAALLGALRNRA
;
A
#
# COMPACT_ATOMS: atom_id res chain seq x y z
N MET A 1 24.70 -11.92 -13.15
CA MET A 1 23.25 -11.71 -13.11
C MET A 1 23.00 -10.29 -13.58
N THR A 2 22.30 -10.11 -14.68
CA THR A 2 21.80 -8.79 -15.11
C THR A 2 20.55 -8.47 -14.27
N PHE A 3 20.56 -7.33 -13.59
CA PHE A 3 19.39 -6.86 -12.86
C PHE A 3 18.36 -6.30 -13.84
N PRO A 4 17.05 -6.43 -13.55
CA PRO A 4 16.00 -5.82 -14.36
C PRO A 4 16.15 -4.29 -14.42
N ASP A 5 15.91 -3.74 -15.60
CA ASP A 5 15.79 -2.29 -15.77
C ASP A 5 14.50 -1.78 -15.11
N PRO A 6 14.48 -0.58 -14.50
CA PRO A 6 13.26 -0.02 -13.93
C PRO A 6 12.07 0.03 -14.89
N SER A 7 12.31 0.18 -16.19
CA SER A 7 11.23 0.17 -17.20
C SER A 7 10.47 -1.16 -17.31
N THR A 8 10.98 -2.26 -16.73
CA THR A 8 10.29 -3.56 -16.72
C THR A 8 8.96 -3.54 -15.98
N VAL A 9 8.72 -2.53 -15.12
CA VAL A 9 7.41 -2.33 -14.46
C VAL A 9 6.46 -1.47 -15.30
N ARG A 10 6.89 -0.94 -16.47
CA ARG A 10 6.02 -0.23 -17.40
C ARG A 10 5.30 -1.23 -18.31
N ILE A 11 4.31 -1.88 -17.74
CA ILE A 11 3.54 -2.94 -18.38
C ILE A 11 2.40 -2.30 -19.19
N ASP A 12 2.31 -2.64 -20.47
CA ASP A 12 1.26 -2.16 -21.36
C ASP A 12 -0.13 -2.63 -20.91
N GLY A 13 -1.14 -1.78 -21.14
CA GLY A 13 -2.53 -2.05 -20.78
C GLY A 13 -3.44 -0.87 -21.10
N PRO A 14 -4.70 -0.92 -20.67
CA PRO A 14 -5.67 0.16 -20.89
C PRO A 14 -5.43 1.36 -19.92
N TRP A 15 -4.21 1.76 -19.77
CA TRP A 15 -3.73 2.83 -18.91
C TRP A 15 -2.54 3.54 -19.54
N ARG A 16 -2.12 4.65 -18.93
CA ARG A 16 -0.99 5.45 -19.37
C ARG A 16 0.05 5.54 -18.26
N HIS A 17 1.32 5.25 -18.60
CA HIS A 17 2.45 5.51 -17.72
C HIS A 17 2.83 6.99 -17.77
N CYS A 18 3.03 7.58 -16.61
CA CYS A 18 3.48 8.96 -16.47
C CYS A 18 4.52 9.12 -15.35
N ASP A 19 5.33 10.16 -15.48
CA ASP A 19 6.30 10.55 -14.46
C ASP A 19 5.81 11.84 -13.80
N VAL A 20 5.67 11.82 -12.47
CA VAL A 20 5.18 12.97 -11.70
C VAL A 20 6.29 13.41 -10.73
N ARG A 21 6.68 14.68 -10.79
CA ARG A 21 7.64 15.26 -9.85
C ARG A 21 6.91 15.82 -8.64
N ALA A 22 7.19 15.26 -7.46
CA ALA A 22 6.61 15.69 -6.19
C ALA A 22 7.60 15.47 -5.06
N ASN A 23 7.58 16.32 -4.05
CA ASN A 23 8.40 16.21 -2.83
C ASN A 23 9.89 15.88 -3.10
N GLY A 24 10.45 16.46 -4.17
CA GLY A 24 11.88 16.37 -4.51
C GLY A 24 12.31 15.09 -5.24
N ILE A 25 11.39 14.21 -5.65
CA ILE A 25 11.69 13.01 -6.44
C ILE A 25 10.73 12.86 -7.64
N ARG A 26 11.12 12.01 -8.58
CA ARG A 26 10.30 11.57 -9.71
C ARG A 26 9.57 10.29 -9.29
N PHE A 27 8.25 10.33 -9.35
CA PHE A 27 7.40 9.16 -9.18
C PHE A 27 7.02 8.60 -10.55
N HIS A 28 7.08 7.30 -10.68
CA HIS A 28 6.37 6.57 -11.72
C HIS A 28 4.94 6.32 -11.26
N ALA A 29 4.00 6.71 -12.10
CA ALA A 29 2.58 6.54 -11.86
C ALA A 29 1.90 5.96 -13.10
N VAL A 30 0.81 5.23 -12.88
CA VAL A 30 -0.02 4.67 -13.93
C VAL A 30 -1.42 5.21 -13.79
N GLU A 31 -1.91 5.86 -14.83
CA GLU A 31 -3.16 6.61 -14.86
C GLU A 31 -4.16 5.98 -15.81
N ALA A 32 -5.42 5.90 -15.38
CA ALA A 32 -6.55 5.51 -16.21
C ALA A 32 -7.76 6.42 -15.94
N GLY A 33 -8.67 6.48 -16.91
CA GLY A 33 -9.87 7.32 -16.85
C GLY A 33 -9.65 8.74 -17.39
N PRO A 34 -10.57 9.67 -17.06
CA PRO A 34 -10.47 11.06 -17.48
C PRO A 34 -9.20 11.70 -16.96
N SER A 35 -8.53 12.48 -17.81
CA SER A 35 -7.27 13.16 -17.44
C SER A 35 -7.47 14.63 -16.99
N ASP A 36 -8.72 15.11 -17.05
CA ASP A 36 -9.06 16.45 -16.58
C ASP A 36 -9.08 16.54 -15.04
N THR A 37 -8.98 17.74 -14.54
CA THR A 37 -8.97 18.02 -13.09
C THR A 37 -10.37 18.05 -12.47
N ASP A 38 -11.42 18.00 -13.29
CA ASP A 38 -12.80 18.01 -12.82
C ASP A 38 -13.26 16.60 -12.39
N ALA A 39 -12.66 15.55 -12.97
CA ALA A 39 -12.91 14.19 -12.54
C ALA A 39 -12.34 13.94 -11.14
N PRO A 40 -13.09 13.30 -10.22
CA PRO A 40 -12.60 13.03 -8.88
C PRO A 40 -11.36 12.13 -8.90
N LEU A 41 -10.29 12.54 -8.22
CA LEU A 41 -9.04 11.79 -8.15
C LEU A 41 -9.11 10.65 -7.12
N VAL A 42 -8.65 9.46 -7.54
CA VAL A 42 -8.40 8.30 -6.69
C VAL A 42 -6.92 7.90 -6.82
N VAL A 43 -6.20 7.84 -5.71
CA VAL A 43 -4.79 7.42 -5.67
C VAL A 43 -4.67 6.05 -5.00
N LEU A 44 -4.01 5.11 -5.67
CA LEU A 44 -3.85 3.71 -5.25
C LEU A 44 -2.39 3.47 -4.82
N LEU A 45 -2.17 3.03 -3.59
CA LEU A 45 -0.87 2.86 -2.95
C LEU A 45 -0.64 1.39 -2.56
N HIS A 46 0.40 0.77 -3.11
CA HIS A 46 0.73 -0.64 -2.88
C HIS A 46 1.45 -0.91 -1.55
N GLY A 47 1.66 -2.18 -1.21
CA GLY A 47 2.36 -2.64 -0.01
C GLY A 47 3.81 -3.06 -0.25
N PHE A 48 4.39 -3.77 0.74
CA PHE A 48 5.76 -4.27 0.71
C PHE A 48 5.98 -5.33 -0.37
N ALA A 49 7.11 -5.22 -1.06
CA ALA A 49 7.55 -6.11 -2.14
C ALA A 49 6.52 -6.23 -3.28
N ASP A 50 5.77 -5.16 -3.50
CA ASP A 50 4.72 -5.02 -4.49
C ASP A 50 4.97 -3.73 -5.30
N PHE A 51 4.14 -3.42 -6.28
CA PHE A 51 4.24 -2.21 -7.10
C PHE A 51 2.85 -1.87 -7.68
N TRP A 52 2.73 -0.80 -8.47
CA TRP A 52 1.47 -0.29 -8.99
C TRP A 52 0.54 -1.36 -9.58
N TRP A 53 1.09 -2.42 -10.18
CA TRP A 53 0.35 -3.44 -10.92
C TRP A 53 -0.58 -4.30 -10.04
N THR A 54 -0.38 -4.31 -8.74
CA THR A 54 -1.32 -4.91 -7.78
C THR A 54 -2.73 -4.35 -7.92
N TRP A 55 -2.85 -3.12 -8.46
CA TRP A 55 -4.10 -2.39 -8.63
C TRP A 55 -4.70 -2.47 -10.04
N ARG A 56 -4.16 -3.29 -10.96
CA ARG A 56 -4.58 -3.37 -12.37
C ARG A 56 -6.09 -3.48 -12.57
N HIS A 57 -6.78 -4.27 -11.74
CA HIS A 57 -8.23 -4.45 -11.81
C HIS A 57 -9.00 -3.23 -11.30
N GLN A 58 -8.58 -2.65 -10.18
CA GLN A 58 -9.21 -1.48 -9.59
C GLN A 58 -8.94 -0.22 -10.43
N LEU A 59 -7.75 -0.11 -11.00
CA LEU A 59 -7.35 1.01 -11.84
C LEU A 59 -8.32 1.21 -13.00
N THR A 60 -8.61 0.14 -13.75
CA THR A 60 -9.53 0.18 -14.90
C THR A 60 -10.98 0.34 -14.47
N ALA A 61 -11.43 -0.43 -13.48
CA ALA A 61 -12.82 -0.41 -13.05
C ALA A 61 -13.26 0.93 -12.44
N LEU A 62 -12.35 1.60 -11.71
CA LEU A 62 -12.62 2.95 -11.19
C LEU A 62 -12.59 3.99 -12.31
N ALA A 63 -11.69 3.82 -13.29
CA ALA A 63 -11.65 4.67 -14.48
C ALA A 63 -12.95 4.59 -15.30
N ASP A 64 -13.45 3.38 -15.51
CA ASP A 64 -14.73 3.13 -16.19
C ASP A 64 -15.93 3.73 -15.42
N ALA A 65 -15.80 3.90 -14.12
CA ALA A 65 -16.80 4.56 -13.28
C ALA A 65 -16.67 6.10 -13.26
N GLY A 66 -15.76 6.68 -14.05
CA GLY A 66 -15.60 8.13 -14.22
C GLY A 66 -14.59 8.78 -13.26
N TYR A 67 -13.80 8.00 -12.52
CA TYR A 67 -12.74 8.55 -11.67
C TYR A 67 -11.44 8.70 -12.46
N ARG A 68 -10.71 9.78 -12.20
CA ARG A 68 -9.29 9.85 -12.56
C ARG A 68 -8.52 8.97 -11.57
N THR A 69 -8.04 7.83 -12.01
CA THR A 69 -7.42 6.82 -11.14
C THR A 69 -5.93 6.75 -11.39
N VAL A 70 -5.13 6.87 -10.34
CA VAL A 70 -3.67 6.88 -10.41
C VAL A 70 -3.10 5.84 -9.44
N ALA A 71 -2.46 4.80 -9.98
CA ALA A 71 -1.69 3.83 -9.19
C ALA A 71 -0.21 4.24 -9.18
N LEU A 72 0.37 4.34 -7.99
CA LEU A 72 1.71 4.88 -7.79
C LEU A 72 2.71 3.75 -7.46
N ASP A 73 3.89 3.78 -8.08
CA ASP A 73 5.05 3.14 -7.47
C ASP A 73 5.54 4.03 -6.32
N LEU A 74 5.42 3.55 -5.10
CA LEU A 74 5.85 4.29 -3.92
C LEU A 74 7.35 4.61 -3.98
N ARG A 75 7.79 5.62 -3.22
CA ARG A 75 9.20 5.99 -3.06
C ARG A 75 10.07 4.75 -2.89
N GLY A 76 11.08 4.58 -3.76
CA GLY A 76 12.01 3.47 -3.68
C GLY A 76 11.56 2.18 -4.36
N TYR A 77 10.35 2.11 -4.90
CA TYR A 77 9.82 0.95 -5.63
C TYR A 77 9.73 1.19 -7.13
N GLY A 78 9.60 0.09 -7.87
CA GLY A 78 9.34 0.09 -9.31
C GLY A 78 10.27 1.01 -10.09
N ASP A 79 9.71 1.89 -10.92
CA ASP A 79 10.46 2.91 -11.66
C ASP A 79 10.48 4.29 -10.96
N THR A 80 9.99 4.39 -9.73
CA THR A 80 10.13 5.60 -8.91
C THR A 80 11.57 5.75 -8.41
N ASP A 81 12.02 7.01 -8.22
CA ASP A 81 13.35 7.32 -7.67
C ASP A 81 13.60 6.63 -6.33
N LYS A 82 14.85 6.25 -6.11
CA LYS A 82 15.31 5.49 -4.94
C LYS A 82 16.30 6.30 -4.09
N PRO A 83 15.84 7.40 -3.46
CA PRO A 83 16.72 8.24 -2.66
C PRO A 83 17.22 7.47 -1.43
N PRO A 84 18.39 7.84 -0.87
CA PRO A 84 18.99 7.15 0.27
C PRO A 84 18.25 7.41 1.60
N ARG A 85 17.25 8.31 1.62
CA ARG A 85 16.51 8.75 2.81
C ARG A 85 15.05 9.09 2.48
N GLY A 86 14.23 9.29 3.53
CA GLY A 86 12.85 9.74 3.39
C GLY A 86 11.83 8.59 3.39
N TYR A 87 12.10 7.54 4.14
CA TYR A 87 11.19 6.40 4.30
C TYR A 87 10.41 6.46 5.61
N ASP A 88 10.38 7.65 6.22
CA ASP A 88 9.59 7.93 7.42
C ASP A 88 8.17 8.39 7.06
N GLY A 89 7.24 8.22 8.00
CA GLY A 89 5.83 8.50 7.77
C GLY A 89 5.51 9.96 7.44
N TRP A 90 6.35 10.92 7.87
CA TRP A 90 6.17 12.34 7.53
C TRP A 90 6.47 12.59 6.05
N THR A 91 7.62 12.06 5.60
CA THR A 91 8.06 12.19 4.20
C THR A 91 7.10 11.48 3.25
N LEU A 92 6.68 10.25 3.60
CA LEU A 92 5.76 9.47 2.77
C LEU A 92 4.38 10.12 2.64
N ALA A 93 3.86 10.71 3.72
CA ALA A 93 2.63 11.52 3.66
C ALA A 93 2.82 12.78 2.79
N GLY A 94 4.00 13.42 2.89
CA GLY A 94 4.39 14.55 2.04
C GLY A 94 4.48 14.19 0.56
N ASP A 95 4.91 12.98 0.24
CA ASP A 95 4.96 12.46 -1.13
C ASP A 95 3.57 12.42 -1.76
N VAL A 96 2.59 11.83 -1.05
CA VAL A 96 1.21 11.74 -1.54
C VAL A 96 0.57 13.12 -1.62
N ALA A 97 0.80 13.97 -0.62
CA ALA A 97 0.30 15.36 -0.62
C ALA A 97 0.88 16.16 -1.79
N GLY A 98 2.16 15.98 -2.09
CA GLY A 98 2.83 16.60 -3.24
C GLY A 98 2.30 16.08 -4.56
N LEU A 99 2.07 14.75 -4.66
CA LEU A 99 1.50 14.10 -5.83
C LEU A 99 0.11 14.65 -6.19
N ILE A 100 -0.80 14.74 -5.21
CA ILE A 100 -2.16 15.27 -5.42
C ILE A 100 -2.10 16.66 -6.04
N ARG A 101 -1.25 17.56 -5.50
CA ARG A 101 -1.06 18.91 -6.02
C ARG A 101 -0.42 18.92 -7.41
N ALA A 102 0.59 18.07 -7.65
CA ALA A 102 1.26 17.96 -8.95
C ALA A 102 0.34 17.45 -10.06
N LEU A 103 -0.67 16.64 -9.70
CA LEU A 103 -1.73 16.19 -10.59
C LEU A 103 -2.83 17.26 -10.82
N GLY A 104 -2.73 18.45 -10.17
CA GLY A 104 -3.67 19.55 -10.32
C GLY A 104 -4.92 19.48 -9.46
N HIS A 105 -4.98 18.56 -8.48
CA HIS A 105 -6.16 18.39 -7.64
C HIS A 105 -6.02 19.05 -6.26
N THR A 106 -7.15 19.47 -5.70
CA THR A 106 -7.25 20.04 -4.36
C THR A 106 -7.37 18.97 -3.28
N ASP A 107 -7.92 17.80 -3.63
CA ASP A 107 -8.06 16.63 -2.77
C ASP A 107 -8.14 15.32 -3.59
N ALA A 108 -8.06 14.20 -2.90
CA ALA A 108 -8.21 12.87 -3.47
C ALA A 108 -8.84 11.89 -2.48
N ALA A 109 -9.45 10.83 -3.02
CA ALA A 109 -9.67 9.60 -2.28
C ALA A 109 -8.39 8.76 -2.34
N LEU A 110 -7.95 8.22 -1.20
CA LEU A 110 -6.75 7.38 -1.13
C LEU A 110 -7.16 5.93 -0.88
N VAL A 111 -6.58 5.01 -1.62
CA VAL A 111 -6.73 3.57 -1.41
C VAL A 111 -5.36 2.98 -1.16
N GLY A 112 -5.18 2.24 -0.07
CA GLY A 112 -3.87 1.70 0.25
C GLY A 112 -3.90 0.29 0.81
N HIS A 113 -2.97 -0.53 0.36
CA HIS A 113 -2.74 -1.87 0.88
C HIS A 113 -1.53 -1.88 1.83
N ALA A 114 -1.67 -2.52 2.98
CA ALA A 114 -0.59 -2.72 3.96
C ALA A 114 0.20 -1.43 4.24
N GLU A 115 1.47 -1.30 3.82
CA GLU A 115 2.28 -0.08 3.98
C GLU A 115 1.67 1.12 3.25
N GLY A 116 1.11 0.93 2.06
CA GLY A 116 0.38 1.98 1.34
C GLY A 116 -0.82 2.50 2.13
N GLY A 117 -1.51 1.62 2.85
CA GLY A 117 -2.59 2.02 3.75
C GLY A 117 -2.09 2.78 4.99
N LEU A 118 -0.90 2.45 5.52
CA LEU A 118 -0.27 3.25 6.57
C LEU A 118 0.09 4.66 6.08
N VAL A 119 0.50 4.78 4.80
CA VAL A 119 0.71 6.09 4.16
C VAL A 119 -0.62 6.84 4.00
N CYS A 120 -1.72 6.16 3.64
CA CYS A 120 -3.06 6.76 3.61
C CYS A 120 -3.45 7.34 4.98
N TRP A 121 -3.29 6.56 6.07
CA TRP A 121 -3.52 7.02 7.43
C TRP A 121 -2.70 8.28 7.75
N ALA A 122 -1.39 8.23 7.47
CA ALA A 122 -0.49 9.35 7.73
C ALA A 122 -0.88 10.60 6.93
N THR A 123 -1.21 10.45 5.65
CA THR A 123 -1.62 11.56 4.78
C THR A 123 -2.92 12.19 5.28
N ALA A 124 -3.90 11.37 5.66
CA ALA A 124 -5.19 11.86 6.17
C ALA A 124 -5.05 12.65 7.48
N VAL A 125 -4.13 12.23 8.37
CA VAL A 125 -3.87 12.93 9.64
C VAL A 125 -3.04 14.21 9.44
N LEU A 126 -2.00 14.13 8.60
CA LEU A 126 -1.02 15.22 8.45
C LEU A 126 -1.44 16.26 7.40
N HIS A 127 -2.22 15.87 6.41
CA HIS A 127 -2.70 16.70 5.31
C HIS A 127 -4.23 16.58 5.11
N PRO A 128 -5.05 16.82 6.16
CA PRO A 128 -6.48 16.50 6.15
C PRO A 128 -7.30 17.23 5.06
N ARG A 129 -6.82 18.38 4.57
CA ARG A 129 -7.49 19.12 3.49
C ARG A 129 -7.31 18.50 2.10
N LEU A 130 -6.33 17.59 1.95
CA LEU A 130 -6.01 16.94 0.68
C LEU A 130 -6.63 15.53 0.58
N VAL A 131 -7.30 15.07 1.63
CA VAL A 131 -7.83 13.70 1.67
C VAL A 131 -9.33 13.74 1.91
N ARG A 132 -10.09 13.35 0.90
CA ARG A 132 -11.55 13.28 0.95
C ARG A 132 -12.03 12.04 1.70
N SER A 133 -11.40 10.90 1.47
CA SER A 133 -11.69 9.63 2.11
C SER A 133 -10.50 8.69 2.01
N ILE A 134 -10.46 7.65 2.84
CA ILE A 134 -9.46 6.59 2.74
C ILE A 134 -10.12 5.21 2.69
N ALA A 135 -9.58 4.33 1.83
CA ALA A 135 -9.89 2.90 1.82
C ALA A 135 -8.61 2.11 2.10
N LEU A 136 -8.67 1.20 3.06
CA LEU A 136 -7.52 0.56 3.67
C LEU A 136 -7.65 -0.95 3.59
N LEU A 137 -6.78 -1.59 2.84
CA LEU A 137 -6.77 -3.04 2.67
C LEU A 137 -5.67 -3.64 3.58
N ALA A 138 -6.06 -4.53 4.48
CA ALA A 138 -5.15 -5.18 5.44
C ALA A 138 -4.22 -4.19 6.17
N SER A 139 -4.70 -2.97 6.45
CA SER A 139 -3.90 -1.88 7.01
C SER A 139 -4.55 -1.23 8.23
N PRO A 140 -4.28 -1.74 9.44
CA PRO A 140 -4.76 -1.15 10.67
C PRO A 140 -4.05 0.17 10.98
N HIS A 141 -4.67 0.98 11.83
CA HIS A 141 -4.06 2.20 12.36
C HIS A 141 -2.72 1.89 13.07
N PRO A 142 -1.65 2.67 12.84
CA PRO A 142 -0.31 2.33 13.35
C PRO A 142 -0.27 2.16 14.87
N ILE A 143 -1.06 2.91 15.63
CA ILE A 143 -1.14 2.74 17.10
C ILE A 143 -1.89 1.46 17.46
N ALA A 144 -2.94 1.08 16.74
CA ALA A 144 -3.65 -0.18 16.95
C ALA A 144 -2.74 -1.36 16.67
N LEU A 145 -2.00 -1.33 15.55
CA LEU A 145 -1.03 -2.36 15.17
C LEU A 145 0.04 -2.53 16.25
N LYS A 146 0.65 -1.43 16.72
CA LYS A 146 1.61 -1.46 17.82
C LYS A 146 1.03 -2.10 19.08
N ARG A 147 -0.17 -1.69 19.50
CA ARG A 147 -0.85 -2.25 20.67
C ARG A 147 -1.15 -3.74 20.50
N ALA A 148 -1.58 -4.14 19.32
CA ALA A 148 -1.87 -5.54 19.01
C ALA A 148 -0.61 -6.41 19.06
N VAL A 149 0.52 -5.96 18.51
CA VAL A 149 1.81 -6.66 18.60
C VAL A 149 2.27 -6.83 20.06
N ILE A 150 2.01 -5.85 20.92
CA ILE A 150 2.38 -5.93 22.34
C ILE A 150 1.43 -6.85 23.12
N ARG A 151 0.12 -6.77 22.87
CA ARG A 151 -0.92 -7.37 23.73
C ARG A 151 -1.47 -8.71 23.21
N SER A 152 -1.46 -8.92 21.88
CA SER A 152 -2.00 -10.11 21.25
C SER A 152 -0.87 -11.06 20.86
N ARG A 153 -0.82 -12.25 21.50
CA ARG A 153 0.16 -13.27 21.13
C ARG A 153 0.02 -13.73 19.66
N PRO A 154 -1.18 -13.99 19.13
CA PRO A 154 -1.34 -14.35 17.72
C PRO A 154 -0.83 -13.25 16.77
N GLN A 155 -1.21 -11.98 16.98
CA GLN A 155 -0.76 -10.88 16.12
C GLN A 155 0.76 -10.68 16.21
N ARG A 156 1.33 -10.80 17.40
CA ARG A 156 2.78 -10.74 17.59
C ARG A 156 3.50 -11.86 16.86
N SER A 157 3.01 -13.10 16.93
CA SER A 157 3.60 -14.24 16.24
C SER A 157 3.55 -14.10 14.73
N ALA A 158 2.49 -13.48 14.19
CA ALA A 158 2.35 -13.24 12.76
C ALA A 158 3.31 -12.16 12.22
N LEU A 159 3.53 -11.08 12.98
CA LEU A 159 4.25 -9.89 12.48
C LEU A 159 5.70 -9.80 12.93
N LEU A 160 5.98 -10.06 14.22
CA LEU A 160 7.28 -9.73 14.83
C LEU A 160 8.46 -10.45 14.18
N PRO A 161 8.39 -11.72 13.76
CA PRO A 161 9.51 -12.40 13.09
C PRO A 161 9.96 -11.66 11.82
N SER A 162 9.01 -11.20 10.98
CA SER A 162 9.30 -10.45 9.76
C SER A 162 9.93 -9.09 10.07
N PHE A 163 9.38 -8.36 11.04
CA PHE A 163 9.95 -7.06 11.46
C PHE A 163 11.36 -7.19 12.01
N LEU A 164 11.64 -8.22 12.82
CA LEU A 164 12.99 -8.46 13.35
C LEU A 164 13.97 -8.87 12.26
N ALA A 165 13.55 -9.75 11.34
CA ALA A 165 14.39 -10.17 10.23
C ALA A 165 14.83 -8.98 9.35
N CYS A 166 13.95 -7.99 9.14
CA CYS A 166 14.24 -6.79 8.36
C CYS A 166 15.30 -5.88 9.02
N GLN A 167 15.57 -6.01 10.33
CA GLN A 167 16.55 -5.16 11.04
C GLN A 167 17.99 -5.54 10.78
N LEU A 168 18.24 -6.76 10.31
CA LEU A 168 19.60 -7.23 10.04
C LEU A 168 20.21 -6.45 8.85
N PRO A 169 21.52 -6.14 8.90
CA PRO A 169 22.19 -5.52 7.76
C PRO A 169 22.38 -6.53 6.64
N TRP A 170 22.18 -6.14 5.39
CA TRP A 170 22.41 -6.81 4.07
C TRP A 170 21.75 -8.20 3.89
N ARG A 171 21.50 -8.95 4.96
CA ARG A 171 20.89 -10.29 4.90
C ARG A 171 19.47 -10.27 4.29
N PRO A 172 18.56 -9.37 4.72
CA PRO A 172 17.22 -9.32 4.17
C PRO A 172 17.22 -8.86 2.70
N GLU A 173 18.08 -7.89 2.32
CA GLU A 173 18.22 -7.49 0.91
C GLU A 173 18.68 -8.67 0.03
N ARG A 174 19.74 -9.36 0.47
CA ARG A 174 20.25 -10.54 -0.26
C ARG A 174 19.21 -11.63 -0.36
N ARG A 175 18.43 -11.88 0.70
CA ARG A 175 17.36 -12.87 0.70
C ARG A 175 16.28 -12.52 -0.34
N LEU A 176 15.88 -11.24 -0.42
CA LEU A 176 14.83 -10.79 -1.34
C LEU A 176 15.24 -10.91 -2.80
N ILE A 177 16.52 -10.70 -3.14
CA ILE A 177 17.00 -10.72 -4.53
C ILE A 177 17.57 -12.08 -4.97
N ARG A 178 17.95 -12.96 -4.00
CA ARG A 178 18.54 -14.27 -4.30
C ARG A 178 17.55 -15.14 -5.08
N ASP A 179 18.08 -16.02 -5.93
CA ASP A 179 17.34 -17.02 -6.69
C ASP A 179 16.18 -16.42 -7.48
N GLY A 180 16.45 -15.24 -8.07
CA GLY A 180 15.46 -14.52 -8.86
C GLY A 180 14.27 -14.03 -8.05
N GLY A 181 14.44 -13.68 -6.77
CA GLY A 181 13.38 -13.18 -5.92
C GLY A 181 12.50 -14.27 -5.28
N ALA A 182 13.01 -15.50 -5.13
CA ALA A 182 12.24 -16.63 -4.57
C ALA A 182 11.63 -16.33 -3.18
N ALA A 183 12.28 -15.49 -2.38
CA ALA A 183 11.72 -15.09 -1.09
C ALA A 183 10.45 -14.24 -1.21
N VAL A 184 10.27 -13.51 -2.30
CA VAL A 184 9.03 -12.76 -2.59
C VAL A 184 7.91 -13.73 -2.96
N GLU A 185 8.19 -14.74 -3.78
CA GLU A 185 7.23 -15.80 -4.07
C GLU A 185 6.74 -16.49 -2.80
N GLN A 186 7.67 -16.89 -1.93
CA GLN A 186 7.31 -17.53 -0.65
C GLN A 186 6.43 -16.59 0.21
N LEU A 187 6.78 -15.29 0.28
CA LEU A 187 6.01 -14.30 1.01
C LEU A 187 4.59 -14.17 0.46
N LEU A 188 4.43 -14.15 -0.86
CA LEU A 188 3.11 -14.09 -1.50
C LEU A 188 2.30 -15.35 -1.21
N ARG A 189 2.89 -16.55 -1.38
CA ARG A 189 2.22 -17.83 -1.09
C ARG A 189 1.78 -17.94 0.37
N ASP A 190 2.63 -17.57 1.31
CA ASP A 190 2.35 -17.65 2.75
C ASP A 190 1.21 -16.75 3.21
N ARG A 191 0.90 -15.69 2.43
CA ARG A 191 -0.10 -14.68 2.79
C ARG A 191 -1.36 -14.71 1.93
N THR A 192 -1.36 -15.47 0.84
CA THR A 192 -2.53 -15.71 -0.02
C THR A 192 -3.34 -16.87 0.55
N ALA A 193 -4.65 -16.68 0.72
CA ALA A 193 -5.50 -17.72 1.31
C ALA A 193 -5.86 -18.80 0.29
N SER A 194 -6.20 -18.43 -0.94
CA SER A 194 -6.61 -19.37 -1.98
C SER A 194 -6.33 -18.83 -3.37
N THR A 195 -5.50 -19.55 -4.12
CA THR A 195 -5.27 -19.28 -5.55
C THR A 195 -6.40 -19.80 -6.43
N GLY A 196 -7.24 -20.71 -5.93
CA GLY A 196 -8.36 -21.29 -6.68
C GLY A 196 -9.54 -20.32 -6.93
N LEU A 197 -9.47 -19.11 -6.40
CA LEU A 197 -10.45 -18.04 -6.64
C LEU A 197 -9.99 -17.04 -7.70
N MET A 198 -8.76 -17.18 -8.17
CA MET A 198 -8.15 -16.35 -9.21
C MET A 198 -8.30 -17.03 -10.58
N ALA A 199 -8.16 -16.27 -11.65
CA ALA A 199 -8.08 -16.83 -12.98
C ALA A 199 -6.86 -17.76 -13.12
N ASP A 200 -6.95 -18.76 -13.99
CA ASP A 200 -5.85 -19.69 -14.24
C ASP A 200 -4.57 -18.95 -14.65
N GLY A 201 -3.47 -19.21 -13.94
CA GLY A 201 -2.17 -18.56 -14.18
C GLY A 201 -2.01 -17.16 -13.61
N GLU A 202 -3.05 -16.53 -13.10
CA GLU A 202 -2.97 -15.13 -12.58
C GLU A 202 -2.03 -15.01 -11.39
N PHE A 203 -2.06 -16.00 -10.47
CA PHE A 203 -1.15 -16.01 -9.33
C PHE A 203 0.32 -16.14 -9.77
N ASP A 204 0.60 -16.98 -10.76
CA ASP A 204 1.97 -17.14 -11.27
C ASP A 204 2.46 -15.88 -11.96
N GLU A 205 1.58 -15.14 -12.64
CA GLU A 205 1.90 -13.83 -13.18
C GLU A 205 2.20 -12.81 -12.06
N VAL A 206 1.37 -12.75 -11.00
CA VAL A 206 1.64 -11.90 -9.82
C VAL A 206 3.01 -12.22 -9.24
N VAL A 207 3.33 -13.49 -9.06
CA VAL A 207 4.63 -13.94 -8.55
C VAL A 207 5.76 -13.51 -9.47
N ALA A 208 5.65 -13.77 -10.77
CA ALA A 208 6.70 -13.46 -11.74
C ALA A 208 7.00 -11.94 -11.79
N ARG A 209 5.95 -11.11 -11.79
CA ARG A 209 6.04 -9.66 -11.83
C ARG A 209 6.69 -9.11 -10.56
N ASN A 210 6.25 -9.54 -9.38
CA ASN A 210 6.80 -9.06 -8.11
C ASN A 210 8.24 -9.54 -7.87
N ARG A 211 8.59 -10.76 -8.30
CA ARG A 211 9.96 -11.26 -8.32
C ARG A 211 10.86 -10.41 -9.21
N SER A 212 10.38 -9.97 -10.36
CA SER A 212 11.13 -9.06 -11.24
C SER A 212 11.29 -7.68 -10.59
N ALA A 213 10.21 -7.08 -10.10
CA ALA A 213 10.20 -5.73 -9.54
C ALA A 213 11.12 -5.58 -8.31
N ILE A 214 11.20 -6.60 -7.42
CA ILE A 214 12.07 -6.53 -6.24
C ILE A 214 13.56 -6.57 -6.58
N GLN A 215 13.93 -7.11 -7.74
CA GLN A 215 15.32 -7.19 -8.22
C GLN A 215 15.79 -5.89 -8.87
N ILE A 216 14.92 -4.93 -9.17
CA ILE A 216 15.31 -3.61 -9.65
C ILE A 216 16.33 -3.00 -8.68
N PRO A 217 17.46 -2.47 -9.15
CA PRO A 217 18.51 -1.94 -8.28
C PRO A 217 17.96 -0.94 -7.25
N GLY A 218 18.22 -1.22 -5.98
CA GLY A 218 17.77 -0.40 -4.86
C GLY A 218 16.37 -0.75 -4.31
N ALA A 219 15.48 -1.41 -5.07
CA ALA A 219 14.10 -1.66 -4.65
C ALA A 219 14.01 -2.48 -3.33
N ALA A 220 14.77 -3.56 -3.21
CA ALA A 220 14.80 -4.37 -1.99
C ALA A 220 15.28 -3.57 -0.77
N HIS A 221 16.33 -2.75 -0.94
CA HIS A 221 16.84 -1.90 0.16
C HIS A 221 15.81 -0.86 0.58
N CYS A 222 15.28 -0.11 -0.38
CA CYS A 222 14.32 0.95 -0.12
C CYS A 222 13.03 0.41 0.52
N GLY A 223 12.50 -0.71 0.02
CA GLY A 223 11.32 -1.35 0.62
C GLY A 223 11.55 -1.78 2.07
N LEU A 224 12.75 -2.28 2.39
CA LEU A 224 13.12 -2.63 3.76
C LEU A 224 13.24 -1.40 4.68
N GLU A 225 13.57 -0.21 4.16
CA GLU A 225 13.66 1.01 4.97
C GLU A 225 12.29 1.42 5.55
N TYR A 226 11.16 1.15 4.87
CA TYR A 226 9.81 1.33 5.46
C TYR A 226 9.66 0.49 6.73
N GLN A 227 10.01 -0.80 6.66
CA GLN A 227 9.92 -1.74 7.78
C GLN A 227 10.90 -1.38 8.90
N ARG A 228 12.13 -0.98 8.52
CA ARG A 228 13.15 -0.54 9.46
C ARG A 228 12.72 0.71 10.20
N TRP A 229 12.18 1.69 9.49
CA TRP A 229 11.69 2.90 10.13
C TRP A 229 10.50 2.60 11.05
N ALA A 230 9.51 1.84 10.61
CA ALA A 230 8.34 1.47 11.40
C ALA A 230 8.74 0.79 12.73
N PHE A 231 9.78 -0.04 12.72
CA PHE A 231 10.30 -0.69 13.91
C PHE A 231 11.18 0.24 14.76
N ARG A 232 12.20 0.88 14.17
CA ARG A 232 13.21 1.68 14.90
C ARG A 232 12.63 2.97 15.47
N SER A 233 11.62 3.55 14.83
CA SER A 233 10.96 4.78 15.28
C SER A 233 10.32 4.64 16.67
N GLN A 234 10.01 3.42 17.09
CA GLN A 234 9.40 3.18 18.40
C GLN A 234 10.25 3.68 19.58
N TRP A 235 11.58 3.73 19.41
CA TRP A 235 12.54 4.17 20.43
C TRP A 235 13.15 5.55 20.13
N ARG A 236 12.83 6.16 18.99
CA ARG A 236 13.40 7.43 18.55
C ARG A 236 12.46 8.61 18.84
N PRO A 237 12.99 9.82 19.11
CA PRO A 237 12.17 11.01 19.34
C PRO A 237 11.26 11.37 18.17
N ASP A 238 11.75 11.25 16.92
CA ASP A 238 10.99 11.51 15.69
C ASP A 238 9.80 10.55 15.55
N GLY A 239 10.00 9.28 15.83
CA GLY A 239 8.92 8.30 15.80
C GLY A 239 7.89 8.50 16.91
N ARG A 240 8.31 8.90 18.12
CA ARG A 240 7.35 9.25 19.18
C ARG A 240 6.51 10.46 18.80
N ARG A 241 7.11 11.48 18.17
CA ARG A 241 6.38 12.64 17.62
C ARG A 241 5.38 12.20 16.54
N PHE A 242 5.80 11.32 15.64
CA PHE A 242 4.92 10.76 14.62
C PHE A 242 3.73 10.04 15.25
N MET A 243 3.97 9.10 16.17
CA MET A 243 2.90 8.36 16.85
C MET A 243 1.96 9.28 17.64
N SER A 244 2.47 10.36 18.24
CA SER A 244 1.64 11.37 18.90
C SER A 244 0.79 12.15 17.90
N ALA A 245 1.33 12.51 16.73
CA ALA A 245 0.57 13.16 15.68
C ALA A 245 -0.53 12.25 15.11
N MET A 246 -0.26 10.94 15.03
CA MET A 246 -1.23 9.94 14.57
C MET A 246 -2.38 9.68 15.56
N ASP A 247 -2.25 10.04 16.85
CA ASP A 247 -3.33 9.83 17.85
C ASP A 247 -4.43 10.89 17.71
N ARG A 248 -5.02 10.97 16.54
CA ARG A 248 -6.13 11.88 16.19
C ARG A 248 -7.28 11.11 15.56
N VAL A 249 -8.49 11.54 15.89
CA VAL A 249 -9.71 11.00 15.30
C VAL A 249 -9.92 11.60 13.92
N LEU A 250 -10.05 10.76 12.90
CA LEU A 250 -10.41 11.18 11.56
C LEU A 250 -11.92 11.45 11.48
N GLN A 251 -12.27 12.59 10.87
CA GLN A 251 -13.66 12.95 10.56
C GLN A 251 -14.06 12.57 9.14
N ILE A 252 -13.07 12.23 8.30
CA ILE A 252 -13.31 11.77 6.93
C ILE A 252 -13.78 10.31 6.92
N PRO A 253 -14.41 9.91 5.84
CA PRO A 253 -14.82 8.54 5.62
C PRO A 253 -13.67 7.55 5.57
N VAL A 254 -13.82 6.44 6.27
CA VAL A 254 -12.85 5.34 6.28
C VAL A 254 -13.56 4.03 5.90
N LEU A 255 -13.13 3.42 4.79
CA LEU A 255 -13.45 2.05 4.46
C LEU A 255 -12.27 1.16 4.83
N GLN A 256 -12.50 0.14 5.63
CA GLN A 256 -11.51 -0.92 5.86
C GLN A 256 -11.96 -2.19 5.15
N ILE A 257 -11.08 -2.79 4.36
CA ILE A 257 -11.28 -4.05 3.65
C ILE A 257 -10.33 -5.09 4.22
N HIS A 258 -10.86 -6.26 4.56
CA HIS A 258 -10.09 -7.32 5.20
C HIS A 258 -10.49 -8.69 4.67
N GLY A 259 -9.51 -9.48 4.23
CA GLY A 259 -9.70 -10.89 3.93
C GLY A 259 -9.88 -11.69 5.23
N ASP A 260 -10.94 -12.49 5.33
CA ASP A 260 -11.24 -13.22 6.57
C ASP A 260 -10.23 -14.32 6.90
N ALA A 261 -9.47 -14.75 5.89
CA ALA A 261 -8.39 -15.72 6.00
C ALA A 261 -6.98 -15.08 6.02
N ASP A 262 -6.86 -13.75 6.26
CA ASP A 262 -5.55 -13.08 6.34
C ASP A 262 -4.72 -13.63 7.52
N PRO A 263 -3.58 -14.32 7.27
CA PRO A 263 -2.76 -14.87 8.32
C PRO A 263 -1.82 -13.83 8.96
N TYR A 264 -1.71 -12.63 8.36
CA TYR A 264 -0.69 -11.65 8.71
C TYR A 264 -1.27 -10.49 9.54
N VAL A 265 -2.40 -9.93 9.12
CA VAL A 265 -3.13 -8.90 9.89
C VAL A 265 -4.45 -9.47 10.38
N LEU A 266 -4.59 -9.66 11.69
CA LEU A 266 -5.78 -10.27 12.26
C LEU A 266 -6.95 -9.27 12.34
N ARG A 267 -8.16 -9.75 12.09
CA ARG A 267 -9.40 -8.95 12.19
C ARG A 267 -9.53 -8.18 13.50
N SER A 268 -9.12 -8.80 14.62
CA SER A 268 -9.17 -8.16 15.95
C SER A 268 -8.31 -6.90 16.03
N THR A 269 -7.22 -6.82 15.26
CA THR A 269 -6.37 -5.64 15.20
C THR A 269 -7.06 -4.49 14.49
N LEU A 270 -7.77 -4.76 13.39
CA LEU A 270 -8.57 -3.77 12.67
C LEU A 270 -9.76 -3.27 13.50
N GLN A 271 -10.39 -4.14 14.30
CA GLN A 271 -11.51 -3.75 15.17
C GLN A 271 -11.13 -2.65 16.16
N ALA A 272 -9.85 -2.57 16.56
CA ALA A 272 -9.37 -1.52 17.47
C ALA A 272 -9.30 -0.12 16.83
N ASP A 273 -9.44 -0.01 15.51
CA ASP A 273 -9.33 1.25 14.76
C ASP A 273 -10.52 2.19 14.97
N THR A 274 -11.65 1.70 15.54
CA THR A 274 -12.81 2.52 15.88
C THR A 274 -12.46 3.73 16.75
N ARG A 275 -11.37 3.66 17.51
CA ARG A 275 -10.89 4.79 18.31
C ARG A 275 -10.50 5.99 17.44
N TRP A 276 -9.89 5.75 16.27
CA TRP A 276 -9.39 6.81 15.38
C TRP A 276 -10.29 7.07 14.17
N ALA A 277 -11.19 6.13 13.87
CA ALA A 277 -12.18 6.24 12.81
C ALA A 277 -13.52 5.68 13.31
N PRO A 278 -14.26 6.41 14.14
CA PRO A 278 -15.50 5.91 14.79
C PRO A 278 -16.59 5.59 13.77
N HIS A 279 -16.59 6.27 12.62
CA HIS A 279 -17.58 6.09 11.54
C HIS A 279 -17.03 5.21 10.40
N ARG A 280 -15.97 4.41 10.65
CA ARG A 280 -15.44 3.51 9.65
C ARG A 280 -16.42 2.40 9.30
N HIS A 281 -16.40 2.01 8.04
CA HIS A 281 -17.05 0.78 7.57
C HIS A 281 -16.00 -0.33 7.45
N LEU A 282 -16.24 -1.49 8.05
CA LEU A 282 -15.40 -2.68 7.89
C LEU A 282 -16.09 -3.66 6.94
N HIS A 283 -15.52 -3.83 5.76
CA HIS A 283 -15.92 -4.81 4.77
C HIS A 283 -15.02 -6.05 4.89
N THR A 284 -15.61 -7.20 5.13
CA THR A 284 -14.89 -8.47 5.20
C THR A 284 -15.07 -9.21 3.89
N VAL A 285 -13.97 -9.63 3.25
CA VAL A 285 -13.96 -10.36 1.98
C VAL A 285 -13.80 -11.86 2.27
N PRO A 286 -14.84 -12.67 2.05
CA PRO A 286 -14.80 -14.10 2.36
C PRO A 286 -13.77 -14.84 1.52
N GLY A 287 -12.97 -15.72 2.17
CA GLY A 287 -11.98 -16.56 1.55
C GLY A 287 -10.75 -15.85 0.99
N ALA A 288 -10.61 -14.54 1.21
CA ALA A 288 -9.41 -13.79 0.84
C ALA A 288 -8.39 -13.79 1.98
N GLY A 289 -7.11 -13.81 1.61
CA GLY A 289 -5.97 -13.63 2.51
C GLY A 289 -5.56 -12.17 2.65
N HIS A 290 -4.23 -11.95 2.63
CA HIS A 290 -3.64 -10.64 2.85
C HIS A 290 -3.78 -9.70 1.65
N TYR A 291 -4.03 -10.22 0.45
CA TYR A 291 -4.07 -9.47 -0.81
C TYR A 291 -5.47 -9.48 -1.45
N PRO A 292 -6.52 -8.99 -0.77
CA PRO A 292 -7.88 -9.07 -1.29
C PRO A 292 -8.05 -8.36 -2.64
N GLN A 293 -7.24 -7.33 -2.95
CA GLN A 293 -7.30 -6.55 -4.19
C GLN A 293 -7.07 -7.35 -5.46
N TRP A 294 -6.40 -8.50 -5.41
CA TRP A 294 -6.27 -9.40 -6.54
C TRP A 294 -6.79 -10.82 -6.25
N GLU A 295 -6.82 -11.29 -4.99
CA GLU A 295 -7.44 -12.56 -4.63
C GLU A 295 -8.96 -12.57 -4.88
N ARG A 296 -9.62 -11.44 -4.65
CA ARG A 296 -11.08 -11.22 -4.78
C ARG A 296 -11.33 -9.83 -5.37
N HIS A 297 -10.72 -9.53 -6.51
CA HIS A 297 -10.70 -8.19 -7.10
C HIS A 297 -12.11 -7.62 -7.35
N GLN A 298 -13.10 -8.44 -7.71
CA GLN A 298 -14.47 -8.01 -7.95
C GLN A 298 -15.15 -7.51 -6.67
N ASP A 299 -15.01 -8.26 -5.57
CA ASP A 299 -15.57 -7.90 -4.25
C ASP A 299 -14.96 -6.58 -3.74
N VAL A 300 -13.63 -6.45 -3.87
CA VAL A 300 -12.91 -5.23 -3.49
C VAL A 300 -13.34 -4.04 -4.36
N THR A 301 -13.44 -4.23 -5.66
CA THR A 301 -13.87 -3.18 -6.60
C THR A 301 -15.27 -2.71 -6.29
N ALA A 302 -16.21 -3.63 -6.04
CA ALA A 302 -17.57 -3.29 -5.68
C ALA A 302 -17.64 -2.49 -4.35
N ALA A 303 -16.87 -2.91 -3.34
CA ALA A 303 -16.77 -2.20 -2.06
C ALA A 303 -16.21 -0.78 -2.22
N LEU A 304 -15.15 -0.61 -3.04
CA LEU A 304 -14.56 0.70 -3.33
C LEU A 304 -15.55 1.62 -4.06
N LEU A 305 -16.20 1.13 -5.12
CA LEU A 305 -17.20 1.88 -5.87
C LEU A 305 -18.38 2.30 -4.99
N GLY A 306 -18.87 1.40 -4.13
CA GLY A 306 -19.92 1.70 -3.17
C GLY A 306 -19.53 2.81 -2.20
N ALA A 307 -18.32 2.78 -1.67
CA ALA A 307 -17.83 3.79 -0.73
C ALA A 307 -17.59 5.16 -1.40
N LEU A 308 -17.14 5.17 -2.65
CA LEU A 308 -16.87 6.42 -3.40
C LEU A 308 -18.17 7.10 -3.87
N ARG A 309 -19.18 6.33 -4.31
CA ARG A 309 -20.48 6.87 -4.79
C ARG A 309 -21.34 7.46 -3.69
N ASN A 310 -21.37 6.87 -2.51
CA ASN A 310 -22.21 7.33 -1.40
C ASN A 310 -21.84 8.73 -0.88
N ARG A 311 -20.96 9.45 -1.56
CA ARG A 311 -20.36 10.70 -1.08
C ARG A 311 -19.98 11.70 -2.19
N ALA A 312 -20.47 11.46 -3.42
CA ALA A 312 -20.44 12.43 -4.51
C ALA A 312 -21.53 13.48 -4.34
#